data_910842bcb520940a33d9bc60798fc03c
#
_entry.id   910842bcb520940a33d9bc60798fc03c
#
_cell.length_a   1.000
_cell.length_b   1.000
_cell.length_c   1.000
_cell.angle_alpha   90.00
_cell.angle_beta   90.00
_cell.angle_gamma   90.00
#
_symmetry.space_group_name_H-M   'P 1'
#
loop_
_entity.id
_entity.type
_entity.pdbx_description
1 polymer ?
#
loop_
_entity_poly.entity_id
_entity_poly.type
_entity_poly.pdbx_seq_one_letter_code
_entity_poly.pdbx_strand_id
1 'polypeptide(L)'
;RIIKSFPEVLNVLGKAGRANTATDNAPISMIETIIILKPQHEWREGISKDDIIQELNSSLLIPGVINSWTQPIVNRINMLSTGIRTDVGVKIYGQSLDAINVLAQAFKNELVGLNGVADLYVEPIIGGKYIDIKIKKDRIGRYGLTVDDINLFVETALGGMNASTTIEARERFPINVRFAQDFRNTIHQIENLQIQTPALGAIPLSAVAEVTITEGPPMINSENAMLRGT
;
A
#
# COMPACT_ATOMS: atom_id res chain seq x y z
N ARG A 1 15.83 -0.03 11.69
CA ARG A 1 16.87 0.10 12.74
C ARG A 1 16.92 -1.14 13.62
N ILE A 2 15.80 -1.63 14.18
CA ILE A 2 15.75 -2.84 15.03
C ILE A 2 16.43 -4.04 14.35
N ILE A 3 16.02 -4.40 13.15
CA ILE A 3 16.60 -5.55 12.42
C ILE A 3 18.12 -5.38 12.22
N LYS A 4 18.57 -4.16 11.89
CA LYS A 4 19.98 -3.89 11.63
C LYS A 4 20.87 -3.95 12.89
N SER A 5 20.29 -3.93 14.09
CA SER A 5 21.06 -4.06 15.34
C SER A 5 21.44 -5.50 15.68
N PHE A 6 20.89 -6.48 14.99
CA PHE A 6 21.27 -7.88 15.20
C PHE A 6 22.66 -8.17 14.63
N PRO A 7 23.55 -8.84 15.38
CA PRO A 7 24.95 -9.09 14.98
C PRO A 7 25.07 -9.88 13.67
N GLU A 8 24.12 -10.79 13.41
CA GLU A 8 24.09 -11.66 12.25
C GLU A 8 23.61 -10.93 10.98
N VAL A 9 23.02 -9.74 11.10
CA VAL A 9 22.46 -9.02 9.98
C VAL A 9 23.52 -8.17 9.27
N LEU A 10 23.79 -8.49 8.01
CA LEU A 10 24.69 -7.73 7.15
C LEU A 10 24.02 -6.48 6.60
N ASN A 11 22.81 -6.62 6.06
CA ASN A 11 22.06 -5.51 5.49
C ASN A 11 20.56 -5.74 5.54
N VAL A 12 19.79 -4.64 5.48
CA VAL A 12 18.33 -4.63 5.49
C VAL A 12 17.83 -3.67 4.42
N LEU A 13 17.00 -4.16 3.53
CA LEU A 13 16.32 -3.38 2.50
C LEU A 13 14.81 -3.54 2.67
N GLY A 14 14.12 -2.44 2.97
CA GLY A 14 12.65 -2.40 3.09
C GLY A 14 12.00 -1.70 1.89
N LYS A 15 10.96 -2.32 1.35
CA LYS A 15 10.05 -1.72 0.37
C LYS A 15 8.68 -1.58 1.03
N ALA A 16 8.15 -0.37 1.08
CA ALA A 16 6.82 -0.07 1.60
C ALA A 16 5.92 0.47 0.50
N GLY A 17 4.68 0.02 0.48
CA GLY A 17 3.68 0.46 -0.47
C GLY A 17 3.65 -0.32 -1.78
N ARG A 18 2.90 0.23 -2.74
CA ARG A 18 2.59 -0.40 -4.02
C ARG A 18 3.54 0.11 -5.12
N ALA A 19 4.10 -0.81 -5.88
CA ALA A 19 4.80 -0.46 -7.12
C ALA A 19 3.79 -0.13 -8.23
N ASN A 20 4.16 0.80 -9.11
CA ASN A 20 3.31 1.17 -10.25
C ASN A 20 3.51 0.21 -11.43
N THR A 21 3.39 -1.09 -11.18
CA THR A 21 3.52 -2.16 -12.17
C THR A 21 2.43 -3.22 -12.00
N ALA A 22 2.05 -3.87 -13.10
CA ALA A 22 1.10 -4.99 -13.07
C ALA A 22 1.67 -6.28 -12.45
N THR A 23 2.99 -6.38 -12.33
CA THR A 23 3.69 -7.59 -11.84
C THR A 23 3.89 -7.62 -10.33
N ASP A 24 3.61 -6.52 -9.64
CA ASP A 24 3.71 -6.41 -8.18
C ASP A 24 2.38 -5.92 -7.59
N ASN A 25 1.53 -6.86 -7.23
CA ASN A 25 0.18 -6.62 -6.70
C ASN A 25 0.17 -6.38 -5.17
N ALA A 26 1.24 -5.82 -4.63
CA ALA A 26 1.30 -5.54 -3.20
C ALA A 26 0.25 -4.49 -2.79
N PRO A 27 -0.50 -4.70 -1.69
CA PRO A 27 -1.35 -3.66 -1.13
C PRO A 27 -0.49 -2.50 -0.61
N ILE A 28 -1.06 -1.30 -0.55
CA ILE A 28 -0.34 -0.10 -0.11
C ILE A 28 0.18 -0.20 1.34
N SER A 29 -0.47 -1.01 2.16
CA SER A 29 -0.12 -1.27 3.56
C SER A 29 0.99 -2.31 3.75
N MET A 30 1.41 -2.98 2.68
CA MET A 30 2.43 -4.03 2.77
C MET A 30 3.83 -3.44 2.91
N ILE A 31 4.59 -4.01 3.84
CA ILE A 31 6.02 -3.74 4.00
C ILE A 31 6.76 -5.05 3.71
N GLU A 32 7.49 -5.09 2.61
CA GLU A 32 8.37 -6.20 2.26
C GLU A 32 9.80 -5.84 2.69
N THR A 33 10.41 -6.69 3.52
CA THR A 33 11.76 -6.43 4.05
C THR A 33 12.67 -7.59 3.72
N ILE A 34 13.72 -7.31 2.96
CA ILE A 34 14.78 -8.28 2.65
C ILE A 34 15.89 -8.10 3.69
N ILE A 35 16.18 -9.17 4.41
CA ILE A 35 17.21 -9.22 5.43
C ILE A 35 18.36 -10.09 4.89
N ILE A 36 19.52 -9.49 4.72
CA ILE A 36 20.73 -10.20 4.29
C ILE A 36 21.53 -10.51 5.54
N LEU A 37 21.73 -11.81 5.79
CA LEU A 37 22.54 -12.28 6.89
C LEU A 37 24.01 -12.35 6.49
N LYS A 38 24.90 -12.22 7.47
CA LYS A 38 26.32 -12.48 7.33
C LYS A 38 26.56 -13.98 7.07
N PRO A 39 27.76 -14.36 6.62
CA PRO A 39 28.17 -15.77 6.58
C PRO A 39 28.02 -16.44 7.96
N GLN A 40 27.59 -17.71 7.97
CA GLN A 40 27.25 -18.42 9.22
C GLN A 40 28.39 -18.49 10.25
N HIS A 41 29.64 -18.51 9.79
CA HIS A 41 30.81 -18.52 10.67
C HIS A 41 31.04 -17.19 11.43
N GLU A 42 30.32 -16.12 11.07
CA GLU A 42 30.33 -14.83 11.76
C GLU A 42 29.13 -14.65 12.72
N TRP A 43 28.27 -15.67 12.84
CA TRP A 43 27.12 -15.64 13.73
C TRP A 43 27.57 -15.93 15.17
N ARG A 44 26.71 -15.54 16.13
CA ARG A 44 26.90 -15.93 17.53
C ARG A 44 26.98 -17.46 17.64
N GLU A 45 27.84 -17.96 18.53
CA GLU A 45 28.05 -19.38 18.74
C GLU A 45 26.77 -20.10 19.14
N GLY A 46 26.49 -21.23 18.48
CA GLY A 46 25.32 -22.06 18.77
C GLY A 46 23.97 -21.54 18.27
N ILE A 47 23.92 -20.37 17.61
CA ILE A 47 22.66 -19.83 17.10
C ILE A 47 22.32 -20.43 15.74
N SER A 48 21.08 -20.83 15.58
CA SER A 48 20.53 -21.28 14.30
C SER A 48 19.79 -20.12 13.58
N LYS A 49 19.45 -20.33 12.32
CA LYS A 49 18.64 -19.39 11.56
C LYS A 49 17.24 -19.23 12.16
N ASP A 50 16.68 -20.32 12.68
CA ASP A 50 15.33 -20.30 13.27
C ASP A 50 15.32 -19.51 14.58
N ASP A 51 16.41 -19.58 15.37
CA ASP A 51 16.58 -18.76 16.56
C ASP A 51 16.63 -17.26 16.21
N ILE A 52 17.38 -16.91 15.15
CA ILE A 52 17.43 -15.52 14.65
C ILE A 52 16.02 -15.04 14.25
N ILE A 53 15.25 -15.88 13.55
CA ILE A 53 13.88 -15.56 13.16
C ILE A 53 12.99 -15.34 14.39
N GLN A 54 13.09 -16.19 15.40
CA GLN A 54 12.33 -16.06 16.65
C GLN A 54 12.69 -14.77 17.42
N GLU A 55 13.98 -14.48 17.55
CA GLU A 55 14.44 -13.24 18.18
C GLU A 55 13.97 -12.00 17.42
N LEU A 56 14.07 -12.01 16.08
CA LEU A 56 13.56 -10.93 15.24
C LEU A 56 12.05 -10.76 15.37
N ASN A 57 11.31 -11.86 15.35
CA ASN A 57 9.85 -11.83 15.48
C ASN A 57 9.43 -11.21 16.81
N SER A 58 10.10 -11.63 17.89
CA SER A 58 9.85 -11.08 19.23
C SER A 58 10.19 -9.59 19.35
N SER A 59 11.23 -9.14 18.62
CA SER A 59 11.66 -7.74 18.63
C SER A 59 10.84 -6.82 17.73
N LEU A 60 10.04 -7.39 16.81
CA LEU A 60 9.25 -6.67 15.82
C LEU A 60 7.74 -6.72 16.11
N LEU A 61 7.35 -6.89 17.37
CA LEU A 61 5.95 -6.82 17.80
C LEU A 61 5.46 -5.37 17.72
N ILE A 62 5.04 -4.95 16.54
CA ILE A 62 4.51 -3.61 16.28
C ILE A 62 2.98 -3.71 16.21
N PRO A 63 2.24 -2.93 17.02
CA PRO A 63 0.78 -2.94 16.99
C PRO A 63 0.22 -2.70 15.58
N GLY A 64 -0.66 -3.59 15.11
CA GLY A 64 -1.27 -3.52 13.79
C GLY A 64 -0.42 -4.08 12.65
N VAL A 65 0.79 -4.59 12.94
CA VAL A 65 1.65 -5.26 11.96
C VAL A 65 1.76 -6.75 12.29
N ILE A 66 1.53 -7.59 11.31
CA ILE A 66 1.72 -9.04 11.41
C ILE A 66 2.95 -9.39 10.58
N ASN A 67 3.92 -10.06 11.20
CA ASN A 67 5.13 -10.52 10.52
C ASN A 67 4.88 -11.89 9.88
N SER A 68 5.35 -12.06 8.65
CA SER A 68 5.40 -13.35 7.95
C SER A 68 6.82 -13.58 7.46
N TRP A 69 7.42 -14.69 7.85
CA TRP A 69 8.80 -15.03 7.54
C TRP A 69 8.86 -16.02 6.39
N THR A 70 9.54 -15.63 5.31
CA THR A 70 9.65 -16.47 4.11
C THR A 70 10.97 -16.25 3.39
N GLN A 71 11.25 -17.09 2.41
CA GLN A 71 12.38 -16.92 1.51
C GLN A 71 11.90 -16.18 0.24
N PRO A 72 12.70 -15.27 -0.32
CA PRO A 72 12.26 -14.44 -1.46
C PRO A 72 11.77 -15.26 -2.66
N ILE A 73 12.47 -16.35 -2.99
CA ILE A 73 12.11 -17.20 -4.13
C ILE A 73 10.85 -18.02 -3.83
N VAL A 74 10.75 -18.60 -2.64
CA VAL A 74 9.59 -19.39 -2.20
C VAL A 74 8.33 -18.52 -2.18
N ASN A 75 8.44 -17.34 -1.60
CA ASN A 75 7.33 -16.37 -1.59
C ASN A 75 6.85 -16.01 -3.00
N ARG A 76 7.78 -15.78 -3.92
CA ARG A 76 7.43 -15.47 -5.31
C ARG A 76 6.77 -16.65 -6.02
N ILE A 77 7.24 -17.86 -5.83
CA ILE A 77 6.63 -19.08 -6.38
C ILE A 77 5.20 -19.23 -5.84
N ASN A 78 5.02 -19.11 -4.53
CA ASN A 78 3.70 -19.21 -3.89
C ASN A 78 2.75 -18.15 -4.43
N MET A 79 3.19 -16.89 -4.48
CA MET A 79 2.39 -15.80 -5.05
C MET A 79 1.96 -16.04 -6.51
N LEU A 80 2.86 -16.54 -7.35
CA LEU A 80 2.57 -16.73 -8.77
C LEU A 80 1.68 -17.95 -9.02
N SER A 81 1.83 -19.01 -8.21
CA SER A 81 1.07 -20.25 -8.39
C SER A 81 -0.31 -20.23 -7.73
N THR A 82 -0.42 -19.66 -6.55
CA THR A 82 -1.64 -19.70 -5.73
C THR A 82 -2.29 -18.34 -5.52
N GLY A 83 -1.54 -17.26 -5.74
CA GLY A 83 -1.95 -15.90 -5.36
C GLY A 83 -1.89 -15.63 -3.86
N ILE A 84 -1.33 -16.56 -3.08
CA ILE A 84 -1.23 -16.50 -1.61
C ILE A 84 0.24 -16.40 -1.23
N ARG A 85 0.55 -15.65 -0.18
CA ARG A 85 1.94 -15.38 0.25
C ARG A 85 2.40 -16.24 1.41
N THR A 86 1.51 -17.05 1.96
CA THR A 86 1.76 -17.97 3.07
C THR A 86 1.70 -19.41 2.60
N ASP A 87 2.23 -20.34 3.37
CA ASP A 87 2.24 -21.77 3.05
C ASP A 87 0.83 -22.36 3.00
N VAL A 88 -0.06 -21.85 3.83
CA VAL A 88 -1.49 -22.21 3.85
C VAL A 88 -2.32 -20.96 3.71
N GLY A 89 -3.30 -20.97 2.84
CA GLY A 89 -4.24 -19.87 2.68
C GLY A 89 -5.63 -20.39 2.33
N VAL A 90 -6.64 -19.72 2.88
CA VAL A 90 -8.06 -20.00 2.61
C VAL A 90 -8.61 -18.88 1.74
N LYS A 91 -9.13 -19.24 0.56
CA LYS A 91 -9.79 -18.31 -0.33
C LYS A 91 -11.29 -18.35 -0.09
N ILE A 92 -11.87 -17.21 0.22
CA ILE A 92 -13.30 -17.03 0.45
C ILE A 92 -13.88 -16.28 -0.74
N TYR A 93 -14.86 -16.86 -1.39
CA TYR A 93 -15.53 -16.27 -2.55
C TYR A 93 -16.95 -15.82 -2.19
N GLY A 94 -17.39 -14.72 -2.78
CA GLY A 94 -18.73 -14.19 -2.51
C GLY A 94 -19.15 -13.14 -3.52
N GLN A 95 -20.40 -12.69 -3.41
CA GLN A 95 -20.98 -11.67 -4.29
C GLN A 95 -20.75 -10.24 -3.78
N SER A 96 -20.43 -10.08 -2.50
CA SER A 96 -20.13 -8.77 -1.89
C SER A 96 -18.90 -8.84 -1.00
N LEU A 97 -18.13 -7.77 -0.97
CA LEU A 97 -16.94 -7.65 -0.12
C LEU A 97 -17.30 -7.68 1.37
N ASP A 98 -18.46 -7.11 1.75
CA ASP A 98 -18.93 -7.11 3.14
C ASP A 98 -19.22 -8.54 3.63
N ALA A 99 -19.92 -9.34 2.82
CA ALA A 99 -20.19 -10.75 3.16
C ALA A 99 -18.90 -11.56 3.29
N ILE A 100 -17.94 -11.35 2.38
CA ILE A 100 -16.63 -12.00 2.44
C ILE A 100 -15.89 -11.59 3.71
N ASN A 101 -15.90 -10.29 4.07
CA ASN A 101 -15.24 -9.80 5.27
C ASN A 101 -15.83 -10.38 6.55
N VAL A 102 -17.16 -10.41 6.66
CA VAL A 102 -17.85 -11.00 7.81
C VAL A 102 -17.48 -12.48 7.97
N LEU A 103 -17.50 -13.23 6.86
CA LEU A 103 -17.15 -14.64 6.88
C LEU A 103 -15.66 -14.86 7.21
N ALA A 104 -14.77 -14.05 6.66
CA ALA A 104 -13.33 -14.12 6.95
C ALA A 104 -13.01 -13.85 8.42
N GLN A 105 -13.69 -12.87 9.04
CA GLN A 105 -13.53 -12.59 10.46
C GLN A 105 -14.10 -13.71 11.35
N ALA A 106 -15.25 -14.28 10.98
CA ALA A 106 -15.81 -15.43 11.68
C ALA A 106 -14.85 -16.63 11.61
N PHE A 107 -14.31 -16.91 10.42
CA PHE A 107 -13.33 -17.99 10.23
C PHE A 107 -12.05 -17.76 11.05
N LYS A 108 -11.56 -16.53 11.09
CA LYS A 108 -10.42 -16.16 11.94
C LYS A 108 -10.68 -16.48 13.40
N ASN A 109 -11.86 -16.10 13.92
CA ASN A 109 -12.20 -16.30 15.31
C ASN A 109 -12.25 -17.79 15.70
N GLU A 110 -12.68 -18.67 14.80
CA GLU A 110 -12.71 -20.12 15.01
C GLU A 110 -11.29 -20.74 14.97
N LEU A 111 -10.38 -20.16 14.20
CA LEU A 111 -9.02 -20.68 14.06
C LEU A 111 -8.07 -20.18 15.15
N VAL A 112 -8.37 -19.05 15.79
CA VAL A 112 -7.55 -18.51 16.88
C VAL A 112 -7.50 -19.50 18.05
N GLY A 113 -6.28 -19.89 18.44
CA GLY A 113 -6.05 -20.79 19.57
C GLY A 113 -6.04 -22.28 19.20
N LEU A 114 -6.21 -22.64 17.94
CA LEU A 114 -6.01 -24.02 17.51
C LEU A 114 -4.53 -24.39 17.51
N ASN A 115 -4.23 -25.60 18.00
CA ASN A 115 -2.88 -26.15 17.96
C ASN A 115 -2.39 -26.27 16.51
N GLY A 116 -1.19 -25.71 16.24
CA GLY A 116 -0.59 -25.70 14.92
C GLY A 116 -0.84 -24.43 14.10
N VAL A 117 -1.67 -23.51 14.59
CA VAL A 117 -1.84 -22.18 14.01
C VAL A 117 -0.91 -21.21 14.75
N ALA A 118 0.17 -20.77 14.08
CA ALA A 118 1.13 -19.84 14.66
C ALA A 118 0.73 -18.39 14.38
N ASP A 119 0.59 -18.05 13.09
CA ASP A 119 0.26 -16.70 12.62
C ASP A 119 -0.98 -16.75 11.73
N LEU A 120 -2.02 -16.03 12.11
CA LEU A 120 -3.28 -15.97 11.37
C LEU A 120 -3.53 -14.55 10.87
N TYR A 121 -3.50 -14.37 9.57
CA TYR A 121 -3.73 -13.09 8.91
C TYR A 121 -4.98 -13.15 8.02
N VAL A 122 -5.86 -12.18 8.19
CA VAL A 122 -6.97 -11.94 7.27
C VAL A 122 -6.64 -10.70 6.45
N GLU A 123 -6.66 -10.83 5.14
CA GLU A 123 -6.44 -9.70 4.24
C GLU A 123 -7.50 -8.61 4.48
N PRO A 124 -7.11 -7.34 4.71
CA PRO A 124 -8.07 -6.28 4.94
C PRO A 124 -8.86 -6.00 3.65
N ILE A 125 -10.14 -6.35 3.66
CA ILE A 125 -11.05 -6.18 2.53
C ILE A 125 -11.73 -4.80 2.60
N ILE A 126 -11.84 -4.22 3.79
CA ILE A 126 -12.49 -2.94 4.08
C ILE A 126 -11.54 -2.06 4.90
N GLY A 127 -11.72 -0.73 4.86
CA GLY A 127 -11.01 0.22 5.72
C GLY A 127 -9.83 0.93 5.05
N GLY A 128 -9.66 0.80 3.73
CA GLY A 128 -8.79 1.69 2.98
C GLY A 128 -9.34 3.12 2.99
N LYS A 129 -8.50 4.09 3.32
CA LYS A 129 -8.89 5.51 3.32
C LYS A 129 -8.58 6.15 1.99
N TYR A 130 -9.53 6.91 1.47
CA TYR A 130 -9.45 7.64 0.21
C TYR A 130 -9.78 9.11 0.43
N ILE A 131 -9.12 9.97 -0.33
CA ILE A 131 -9.52 11.37 -0.49
C ILE A 131 -10.43 11.41 -1.72
N ASP A 132 -11.72 11.63 -1.49
CA ASP A 132 -12.70 11.79 -2.56
C ASP A 132 -12.84 13.29 -2.90
N ILE A 133 -12.66 13.62 -4.17
CA ILE A 133 -12.74 14.98 -4.68
C ILE A 133 -13.89 15.04 -5.67
N LYS A 134 -15.04 15.48 -5.16
CA LYS A 134 -16.28 15.59 -5.93
C LYS A 134 -16.42 16.95 -6.59
N ILE A 135 -16.31 16.98 -7.91
CA ILE A 135 -16.39 18.22 -8.70
C ILE A 135 -17.83 18.77 -8.69
N LYS A 136 -17.98 20.07 -8.37
CA LYS A 136 -19.24 20.81 -8.41
C LYS A 136 -19.51 21.29 -9.83
N LYS A 137 -20.09 20.42 -10.66
CA LYS A 137 -20.30 20.66 -12.10
C LYS A 137 -21.12 21.93 -12.40
N ASP A 138 -21.98 22.33 -11.51
CA ASP A 138 -22.79 23.57 -11.59
C ASP A 138 -21.94 24.85 -11.40
N ARG A 139 -20.77 24.76 -10.81
CA ARG A 139 -19.90 25.89 -10.49
C ARG A 139 -18.75 26.10 -11.45
N ILE A 140 -18.19 25.01 -11.99
CA ILE A 140 -16.96 25.08 -12.81
C ILE A 140 -17.11 25.98 -14.02
N GLY A 141 -18.29 25.99 -14.69
CA GLY A 141 -18.56 26.83 -15.85
C GLY A 141 -18.46 28.32 -15.58
N ARG A 142 -18.72 28.79 -14.35
CA ARG A 142 -18.59 30.20 -13.96
C ARG A 142 -17.15 30.71 -13.98
N TYR A 143 -16.22 29.79 -13.81
CA TYR A 143 -14.78 30.06 -13.79
C TYR A 143 -14.10 29.75 -15.14
N GLY A 144 -14.90 29.32 -16.14
CA GLY A 144 -14.37 28.92 -17.44
C GLY A 144 -13.56 27.61 -17.38
N LEU A 145 -13.80 26.79 -16.36
CA LEU A 145 -13.11 25.51 -16.18
C LEU A 145 -13.97 24.36 -16.69
N THR A 146 -13.30 23.31 -17.15
CA THR A 146 -13.88 22.00 -17.47
C THR A 146 -13.61 20.99 -16.37
N VAL A 147 -14.27 19.85 -16.42
CA VAL A 147 -13.99 18.71 -15.53
C VAL A 147 -12.55 18.22 -15.71
N ASP A 148 -12.06 18.20 -16.96
CA ASP A 148 -10.71 17.74 -17.30
C ASP A 148 -9.63 18.67 -16.73
N ASP A 149 -9.86 19.98 -16.71
CA ASP A 149 -8.94 20.94 -16.09
C ASP A 149 -8.76 20.66 -14.60
N ILE A 150 -9.85 20.36 -13.90
CA ILE A 150 -9.81 20.05 -12.47
C ILE A 150 -9.17 18.68 -12.24
N ASN A 151 -9.49 17.68 -13.04
CA ASN A 151 -8.87 16.35 -12.93
C ASN A 151 -7.36 16.43 -13.17
N LEU A 152 -6.93 17.13 -14.21
CA LEU A 152 -5.52 17.33 -14.51
C LEU A 152 -4.80 18.07 -13.36
N PHE A 153 -5.45 19.09 -12.81
CA PHE A 153 -4.91 19.83 -11.66
C PHE A 153 -4.74 18.89 -10.44
N VAL A 154 -5.77 18.14 -10.09
CA VAL A 154 -5.75 17.20 -8.96
C VAL A 154 -4.70 16.11 -9.16
N GLU A 155 -4.63 15.51 -10.36
CA GLU A 155 -3.63 14.51 -10.70
C GLU A 155 -2.22 15.08 -10.54
N THR A 156 -1.96 16.26 -11.10
CA THR A 156 -0.64 16.90 -11.02
C THR A 156 -0.30 17.34 -9.59
N ALA A 157 -1.24 17.99 -8.92
CA ALA A 157 -1.03 18.60 -7.61
C ALA A 157 -0.80 17.55 -6.50
N LEU A 158 -1.61 16.50 -6.49
CA LEU A 158 -1.62 15.48 -5.43
C LEU A 158 -0.86 14.22 -5.84
N GLY A 159 -1.15 13.65 -6.99
CA GLY A 159 -0.53 12.44 -7.50
C GLY A 159 0.90 12.67 -8.02
N GLY A 160 1.04 13.72 -8.75
CA GLY A 160 2.27 14.07 -9.48
C GLY A 160 2.22 13.60 -10.93
N MET A 161 2.65 14.45 -11.83
CA MET A 161 2.72 14.19 -13.25
C MET A 161 4.18 14.17 -13.72
N ASN A 162 4.52 13.21 -14.55
CA ASN A 162 5.83 13.17 -15.20
C ASN A 162 5.88 14.22 -16.32
N ALA A 163 6.56 15.34 -16.05
CA ALA A 163 6.70 16.43 -17.00
C ALA A 163 7.73 16.11 -18.11
N SER A 164 8.77 15.34 -17.78
CA SER A 164 9.84 14.97 -18.71
C SER A 164 10.63 13.78 -18.16
N THR A 165 11.61 13.33 -18.92
CA THR A 165 12.56 12.28 -18.51
C THR A 165 13.97 12.76 -18.79
N THR A 166 14.84 12.73 -17.79
CA THR A 166 16.28 12.93 -18.00
C THR A 166 16.96 11.59 -18.31
N ILE A 167 18.02 11.65 -19.12
CA ILE A 167 18.80 10.48 -19.51
C ILE A 167 20.22 10.70 -19.01
N GLU A 168 20.67 9.80 -18.13
CA GLU A 168 22.02 9.80 -17.58
C GLU A 168 22.71 8.49 -17.95
N ALA A 169 23.60 8.57 -18.94
CA ALA A 169 24.21 7.40 -19.57
C ALA A 169 23.18 6.41 -20.12
N ARG A 170 22.91 5.28 -19.43
CA ARG A 170 21.93 4.27 -19.81
C ARG A 170 20.64 4.32 -18.98
N GLU A 171 20.63 5.15 -17.97
CA GLU A 171 19.50 5.27 -17.04
C GLU A 171 18.55 6.39 -17.48
N ARG A 172 17.27 6.21 -17.16
CA ARG A 172 16.22 7.17 -17.47
C ARG A 172 15.47 7.49 -16.19
N PHE A 173 15.45 8.76 -15.82
CA PHE A 173 14.79 9.24 -14.61
C PHE A 173 13.62 10.16 -14.97
N PRO A 174 12.38 9.82 -14.56
CA PRO A 174 11.24 10.70 -14.77
C PRO A 174 11.34 11.92 -13.87
N ILE A 175 11.07 13.10 -14.43
CA ILE A 175 10.93 14.35 -13.68
C ILE A 175 9.46 14.47 -13.27
N ASN A 176 9.16 14.15 -12.03
CA ASN A 176 7.81 14.22 -11.50
C ASN A 176 7.56 15.59 -10.85
N VAL A 177 6.46 16.26 -11.26
CA VAL A 177 6.03 17.56 -10.74
C VAL A 177 4.78 17.36 -9.88
N ARG A 178 4.84 17.78 -8.63
CA ARG A 178 3.71 17.80 -7.69
C ARG A 178 3.91 18.86 -6.62
N PHE A 179 2.88 19.21 -5.91
CA PHE A 179 3.01 20.07 -4.72
C PHE A 179 3.84 19.38 -3.64
N ALA A 180 4.66 20.17 -2.92
CA ALA A 180 5.39 19.66 -1.77
C ALA A 180 4.44 19.13 -0.70
N GLN A 181 4.92 18.21 0.13
CA GLN A 181 4.10 17.52 1.13
C GLN A 181 3.39 18.49 2.08
N ASP A 182 4.06 19.55 2.47
CA ASP A 182 3.53 20.55 3.41
C ASP A 182 2.29 21.29 2.90
N PHE A 183 2.01 21.23 1.59
CA PHE A 183 0.81 21.83 0.99
C PHE A 183 -0.34 20.84 0.76
N ARG A 184 -0.17 19.56 1.07
CA ARG A 184 -1.15 18.49 0.81
C ARG A 184 -1.29 17.47 1.93
N ASN A 185 -0.85 17.79 3.16
CA ASN A 185 -0.91 16.88 4.31
C ASN A 185 -2.28 16.80 4.97
N THR A 186 -3.12 17.81 4.81
CA THR A 186 -4.43 17.89 5.43
C THR A 186 -5.51 18.21 4.41
N ILE A 187 -6.75 17.83 4.70
CA ILE A 187 -7.90 18.17 3.86
C ILE A 187 -7.97 19.67 3.61
N HIS A 188 -7.79 20.47 4.67
CA HIS A 188 -7.84 21.92 4.57
C HIS A 188 -6.79 22.50 3.61
N GLN A 189 -5.57 21.93 3.59
CA GLN A 189 -4.54 22.35 2.64
C GLN A 189 -4.93 21.99 1.21
N ILE A 190 -5.50 20.79 0.99
CA ILE A 190 -5.97 20.34 -0.32
C ILE A 190 -7.13 21.25 -0.81
N GLU A 191 -8.08 21.56 0.04
CA GLU A 191 -9.19 22.47 -0.27
C GLU A 191 -8.72 23.87 -0.68
N ASN A 192 -7.60 24.34 -0.13
CA ASN A 192 -7.04 25.66 -0.38
C ASN A 192 -6.00 25.68 -1.52
N LEU A 193 -5.73 24.55 -2.19
CA LEU A 193 -4.89 24.54 -3.38
C LEU A 193 -5.47 25.47 -4.45
N GLN A 194 -4.60 26.31 -5.03
CA GLN A 194 -5.00 27.37 -5.96
C GLN A 194 -5.02 26.86 -7.41
N ILE A 195 -6.19 26.87 -8.02
CA ILE A 195 -6.39 26.55 -9.44
C ILE A 195 -6.42 27.85 -10.24
N GLN A 196 -5.63 27.93 -11.30
CA GLN A 196 -5.67 29.05 -12.23
C GLN A 196 -6.90 28.96 -13.12
N THR A 197 -7.64 30.06 -13.22
CA THR A 197 -8.81 30.15 -14.09
C THR A 197 -8.55 31.11 -15.27
N PRO A 198 -9.15 30.88 -16.44
CA PRO A 198 -8.96 31.75 -17.60
C PRO A 198 -9.38 33.22 -17.39
N ALA A 199 -10.39 33.46 -16.57
CA ALA A 199 -11.03 34.76 -16.47
C ALA A 199 -10.84 35.49 -15.12
N LEU A 200 -10.71 34.75 -14.01
CA LEU A 200 -10.83 35.31 -12.65
C LEU A 200 -9.57 35.13 -11.79
N GLY A 201 -8.46 34.69 -12.38
CA GLY A 201 -7.21 34.42 -11.66
C GLY A 201 -7.30 33.12 -10.83
N ALA A 202 -6.55 33.03 -9.74
CA ALA A 202 -6.46 31.84 -8.91
C ALA A 202 -7.66 31.74 -7.96
N ILE A 203 -8.26 30.55 -7.87
CA ILE A 203 -9.34 30.23 -6.93
C ILE A 203 -8.98 28.97 -6.13
N PRO A 204 -9.44 28.80 -4.88
CA PRO A 204 -9.23 27.59 -4.12
C PRO A 204 -10.02 26.41 -4.71
N LEU A 205 -9.48 25.20 -4.61
CA LEU A 205 -10.14 23.97 -5.05
C LEU A 205 -11.53 23.81 -4.46
N SER A 206 -11.73 24.22 -3.22
CA SER A 206 -13.05 24.19 -2.52
C SER A 206 -14.14 24.99 -3.20
N ALA A 207 -13.81 25.98 -4.02
CA ALA A 207 -14.78 26.73 -4.80
C ALA A 207 -15.48 25.85 -5.86
N VAL A 208 -14.76 24.87 -6.42
CA VAL A 208 -15.19 24.04 -7.56
C VAL A 208 -15.28 22.56 -7.25
N ALA A 209 -14.80 22.11 -6.08
CA ALA A 209 -14.87 20.72 -5.64
C ALA A 209 -15.18 20.63 -4.14
N GLU A 210 -15.65 19.47 -3.72
CA GLU A 210 -15.79 19.07 -2.32
C GLU A 210 -14.73 17.98 -2.05
N VAL A 211 -13.99 18.12 -0.95
CA VAL A 211 -12.93 17.19 -0.57
C VAL A 211 -13.33 16.48 0.71
N THR A 212 -13.45 15.17 0.66
CA THR A 212 -13.85 14.35 1.81
C THR A 212 -12.95 13.14 1.98
N ILE A 213 -12.87 12.60 3.19
CA ILE A 213 -12.26 11.29 3.43
C ILE A 213 -13.38 10.26 3.40
N THR A 214 -13.22 9.27 2.54
CA THR A 214 -14.11 8.12 2.44
C THR A 214 -13.38 6.82 2.76
N GLU A 215 -14.10 5.79 3.15
CA GLU A 215 -13.56 4.45 3.35
C GLU A 215 -14.01 3.54 2.22
N GLY A 216 -13.11 2.67 1.81
CA GLY A 216 -13.37 1.70 0.75
C GLY A 216 -12.41 0.53 0.80
N PRO A 217 -12.55 -0.45 -0.09
CA PRO A 217 -11.64 -1.57 -0.15
C PRO A 217 -10.23 -1.10 -0.58
N PRO A 218 -9.18 -1.45 0.19
CA PRO A 218 -7.81 -1.09 -0.20
C PRO A 218 -7.35 -1.82 -1.47
N MET A 219 -7.89 -3.00 -1.71
CA MET A 219 -7.70 -3.80 -2.91
C MET A 219 -8.91 -4.69 -3.13
N ILE A 220 -9.31 -4.85 -4.37
CA ILE A 220 -10.38 -5.77 -4.79
C ILE A 220 -9.73 -6.92 -5.56
N ASN A 221 -9.80 -8.12 -4.99
CA ASN A 221 -9.34 -9.33 -5.65
C ASN A 221 -10.52 -10.07 -6.26
N SER A 222 -10.32 -10.58 -7.47
CA SER A 222 -11.28 -11.46 -8.13
C SER A 222 -10.57 -12.66 -8.74
N GLU A 223 -11.26 -13.80 -8.75
CA GLU A 223 -10.79 -15.04 -9.36
C GLU A 223 -12.00 -15.77 -9.92
N ASN A 224 -11.92 -16.25 -11.16
CA ASN A 224 -13.02 -16.89 -11.86
C ASN A 224 -14.31 -16.05 -11.89
N ALA A 225 -14.19 -14.75 -12.12
CA ALA A 225 -15.29 -13.78 -12.12
C ALA A 225 -16.05 -13.64 -10.79
N MET A 226 -15.53 -14.14 -9.69
CA MET A 226 -16.07 -13.95 -8.33
C MET A 226 -15.13 -13.08 -7.51
N LEU A 227 -15.71 -12.27 -6.62
CA LEU A 227 -14.93 -11.53 -5.61
C LEU A 227 -14.28 -12.53 -4.63
N ARG A 228 -13.05 -12.24 -4.22
CA ARG A 228 -12.26 -13.11 -3.36
C ARG A 228 -11.64 -12.33 -2.20
N GLY A 229 -11.68 -12.91 -1.01
CA GLY A 229 -10.85 -12.58 0.15
C GLY A 229 -9.93 -13.74 0.52
N THR A 230 -8.88 -13.47 1.28
CA THR A 230 -7.91 -14.48 1.74
C THR A 230 -7.63 -14.30 3.23
#